data_22647e7f5c232abc07be316c40d2570f
#
_entry.id   22647e7f5c232abc07be316c40d2570f
#
_cell.length_a   1.000
_cell.length_b   1.000
_cell.length_c   1.000
_cell.angle_alpha   90.00
_cell.angle_beta   90.00
_cell.angle_gamma   90.00
#
_symmetry.space_group_name_H-M   'P 1'
#
loop_
_entity.id
_entity.type
_entity.pdbx_description
1 polymer ?
#
loop_
_entity_poly.entity_id
_entity_poly.type
_entity_poly.pdbx_seq_one_letter_code
_entity_poly.pdbx_strand_id
1 'polypeptide(L)'
;MSPDTDLQIRPAKESDAPLVLDFIRKLAEYGDISSETTVTEADVRAALSGPRPVAQAILAYLGSEPAGFAVYSFTFSSFMGKPGIYVEDLFVERRFRGRGVGKALLVTLAGLGREHGCGRLEWSVLNWNEQAMEFYQDLGAVPMDEWTTFRLTGDALERLASSSGESQLFAANVSPQEQLRGADRVELSPVKKVAEPSSVVPEPPDA
;
A
#
# COMPACT_ATOMS: atom_id res chain seq x y z
N MET A 1 30.37 20.59 6.72
CA MET A 1 29.99 19.18 6.57
C MET A 1 28.48 19.15 6.55
N SER A 2 27.87 18.82 5.42
CA SER A 2 26.41 18.75 5.27
C SER A 2 25.88 17.56 6.09
N PRO A 3 24.85 17.72 6.94
CA PRO A 3 24.39 16.68 7.86
C PRO A 3 23.51 15.58 7.20
N ASP A 4 23.26 15.62 5.89
CA ASP A 4 22.28 14.74 5.24
C ASP A 4 22.89 13.62 4.38
N THR A 5 24.17 13.30 4.54
CA THR A 5 24.88 12.44 3.57
C THR A 5 24.79 10.94 3.89
N ASP A 6 24.04 10.51 4.88
CA ASP A 6 24.00 9.09 5.30
C ASP A 6 22.58 8.50 5.39
N LEU A 7 21.69 8.96 4.53
CA LEU A 7 20.37 8.34 4.38
C LEU A 7 20.49 7.09 3.50
N GLN A 8 20.21 5.94 4.09
CA GLN A 8 20.23 4.64 3.42
C GLN A 8 18.83 4.04 3.44
N ILE A 9 18.40 3.48 2.30
CA ILE A 9 17.16 2.74 2.19
C ILE A 9 17.47 1.35 1.68
N ARG A 10 16.92 0.33 2.34
CA ARG A 10 17.09 -1.05 1.94
C ARG A 10 15.80 -1.86 2.09
N PRO A 11 15.63 -2.95 1.35
CA PRO A 11 14.58 -3.92 1.63
C PRO A 11 14.69 -4.47 3.05
N ALA A 12 13.55 -4.68 3.70
CA ALA A 12 13.48 -5.40 4.96
C ALA A 12 13.75 -6.89 4.73
N LYS A 13 14.43 -7.51 5.69
CA LYS A 13 14.65 -8.95 5.75
C LYS A 13 13.75 -9.57 6.81
N GLU A 14 13.65 -10.87 6.85
CA GLU A 14 12.91 -11.59 7.87
C GLU A 14 13.34 -11.21 9.31
N SER A 15 14.64 -11.01 9.52
CA SER A 15 15.20 -10.58 10.80
C SER A 15 14.78 -9.17 11.22
N ASP A 16 14.25 -8.36 10.31
CA ASP A 16 13.79 -7.00 10.59
C ASP A 16 12.33 -6.97 11.07
N ALA A 17 11.63 -8.11 11.13
CA ALA A 17 10.22 -8.15 11.54
C ALA A 17 9.95 -7.47 12.90
N PRO A 18 10.80 -7.58 13.93
CA PRO A 18 10.62 -6.83 15.18
C PRO A 18 10.66 -5.31 14.97
N LEU A 19 11.56 -4.81 14.13
CA LEU A 19 11.68 -3.37 13.83
C LEU A 19 10.48 -2.87 13.01
N VAL A 20 10.04 -3.65 12.02
CA VAL A 20 8.84 -3.32 11.24
C VAL A 20 7.62 -3.26 12.14
N LEU A 21 7.46 -4.22 13.06
CA LEU A 21 6.38 -4.21 14.04
C LEU A 21 6.44 -2.98 14.97
N ASP A 22 7.62 -2.59 15.43
CA ASP A 22 7.80 -1.38 16.23
C ASP A 22 7.32 -0.13 15.49
N PHE A 23 7.67 0.01 14.22
CA PHE A 23 7.20 1.11 13.38
C PHE A 23 5.69 1.08 13.14
N ILE A 24 5.09 -0.09 12.89
CA ILE A 24 3.64 -0.24 12.76
C ILE A 24 2.92 0.25 14.02
N ARG A 25 3.40 -0.14 15.20
CA ARG A 25 2.83 0.30 16.48
C ARG A 25 2.92 1.81 16.68
N LYS A 26 4.07 2.41 16.35
CA LYS A 26 4.26 3.86 16.41
C LYS A 26 3.38 4.62 15.41
N LEU A 27 3.16 4.05 14.22
CA LEU A 27 2.22 4.60 13.25
C LEU A 27 0.78 4.54 13.78
N ALA A 28 0.40 3.41 14.41
CA ALA A 28 -0.92 3.25 15.01
C ALA A 28 -1.16 4.22 16.18
N GLU A 29 -0.14 4.45 17.01
CA GLU A 29 -0.16 5.48 18.06
C GLU A 29 -0.33 6.88 17.46
N TYR A 30 0.39 7.19 16.40
CA TYR A 30 0.27 8.47 15.69
C TYR A 30 -1.12 8.67 15.09
N GLY A 31 -1.73 7.61 14.57
CA GLY A 31 -3.06 7.61 13.96
C GLY A 31 -4.22 7.53 14.97
N ASP A 32 -3.93 7.39 16.26
CA ASP A 32 -4.92 7.12 17.33
C ASP A 32 -5.79 5.87 17.07
N ILE A 33 -5.17 4.85 16.44
CA ILE A 33 -5.80 3.56 16.09
C ILE A 33 -5.13 2.37 16.79
N SER A 34 -4.39 2.62 17.87
CA SER A 34 -3.65 1.57 18.60
C SER A 34 -4.54 0.47 19.14
N SER A 35 -5.79 0.79 19.51
CA SER A 35 -6.78 -0.17 20.00
C SER A 35 -7.24 -1.17 18.93
N GLU A 36 -7.07 -0.83 17.65
CA GLU A 36 -7.42 -1.69 16.51
C GLU A 36 -6.23 -2.55 16.05
N THR A 37 -5.03 -2.26 16.58
CA THR A 37 -3.78 -2.89 16.12
C THR A 37 -3.53 -4.16 16.90
N THR A 38 -3.83 -5.31 16.29
CA THR A 38 -3.65 -6.65 16.88
C THR A 38 -2.46 -7.41 16.32
N VAL A 39 -1.72 -6.81 15.38
CA VAL A 39 -0.61 -7.44 14.66
C VAL A 39 0.52 -7.89 15.59
N THR A 40 0.99 -9.11 15.38
CA THR A 40 2.12 -9.70 16.09
C THR A 40 3.38 -9.77 15.22
N GLU A 41 4.54 -10.02 15.83
CA GLU A 41 5.78 -10.25 15.09
C GLU A 41 5.67 -11.45 14.14
N ALA A 42 4.97 -12.49 14.54
CA ALA A 42 4.74 -13.67 13.72
C ALA A 42 3.93 -13.33 12.47
N ASP A 43 2.92 -12.45 12.57
CA ASP A 43 2.12 -11.99 11.44
C ASP A 43 2.97 -11.17 10.47
N VAL A 44 3.78 -10.23 10.97
CA VAL A 44 4.71 -9.44 10.15
C VAL A 44 5.68 -10.36 9.43
N ARG A 45 6.28 -11.31 10.13
CA ARG A 45 7.22 -12.29 9.55
C ARG A 45 6.55 -13.12 8.46
N ALA A 46 5.34 -13.62 8.70
CA ALA A 46 4.57 -14.38 7.72
C ALA A 46 4.21 -13.54 6.49
N ALA A 47 3.82 -12.28 6.68
CA ALA A 47 3.45 -11.37 5.60
C ALA A 47 4.65 -11.03 4.69
N LEU A 48 5.85 -10.84 5.27
CA LEU A 48 7.05 -10.41 4.53
C LEU A 48 7.85 -11.58 3.95
N SER A 49 7.88 -12.74 4.60
CA SER A 49 8.83 -13.82 4.30
C SER A 49 8.23 -15.24 4.39
N GLY A 50 6.92 -15.35 4.58
CA GLY A 50 6.22 -16.64 4.62
C GLY A 50 6.20 -17.35 3.26
N PRO A 51 5.62 -18.55 3.19
CA PRO A 51 5.52 -19.33 1.93
C PRO A 51 4.76 -18.62 0.81
N ARG A 52 3.88 -17.66 1.16
CA ARG A 52 3.16 -16.79 0.26
C ARG A 52 3.21 -15.37 0.83
N PRO A 53 4.30 -14.64 0.62
CA PRO A 53 4.42 -13.28 1.12
C PRO A 53 3.37 -12.39 0.43
N VAL A 54 2.62 -11.62 1.22
CA VAL A 54 1.54 -10.74 0.73
C VAL A 54 1.95 -9.27 0.78
N ALA A 55 3.04 -8.95 1.48
CA ALA A 55 3.56 -7.60 1.60
C ALA A 55 5.09 -7.61 1.48
N GLN A 56 5.63 -6.44 1.21
CA GLN A 56 7.05 -6.14 1.23
C GLN A 56 7.30 -4.89 2.06
N ALA A 57 8.51 -4.72 2.58
CA ALA A 57 8.84 -3.52 3.31
C ALA A 57 10.23 -3.00 2.92
N ILE A 58 10.40 -1.68 3.04
CA ILE A 58 11.68 -1.00 2.97
C ILE A 58 11.92 -0.23 4.26
N LEU A 59 13.17 -0.18 4.68
CA LEU A 59 13.62 0.49 5.90
C LEU A 59 14.57 1.62 5.54
N ALA A 60 14.34 2.79 6.13
CA ALA A 60 15.23 3.95 6.02
C ALA A 60 16.07 4.09 7.28
N TYR A 61 17.34 4.38 7.10
CA TYR A 61 18.31 4.63 8.17
C TYR A 61 18.98 5.98 7.94
N LEU A 62 19.22 6.71 9.03
CA LEU A 62 20.12 7.88 9.05
C LEU A 62 21.35 7.51 9.89
N GLY A 63 22.48 7.31 9.23
CA GLY A 63 23.60 6.61 9.83
C GLY A 63 23.22 5.19 10.23
N SER A 64 23.41 4.82 11.48
CA SER A 64 23.03 3.52 12.02
C SER A 64 21.62 3.47 12.62
N GLU A 65 20.92 4.63 12.69
CA GLU A 65 19.64 4.72 13.37
C GLU A 65 18.46 4.45 12.43
N PRO A 66 17.52 3.55 12.78
CA PRO A 66 16.29 3.38 12.03
C PRO A 66 15.47 4.67 12.05
N ALA A 67 15.18 5.21 10.88
CA ALA A 67 14.56 6.53 10.72
C ALA A 67 13.12 6.46 10.21
N GLY A 68 12.75 5.37 9.55
CA GLY A 68 11.40 5.18 9.03
C GLY A 68 11.28 3.91 8.20
N PHE A 69 10.07 3.66 7.72
CA PHE A 69 9.76 2.48 6.92
C PHE A 69 8.59 2.74 5.96
N ALA A 70 8.44 1.85 5.00
CA ALA A 70 7.20 1.70 4.26
C ALA A 70 6.90 0.21 4.06
N VAL A 71 5.62 -0.16 4.20
CA VAL A 71 5.06 -1.46 3.80
C VAL A 71 4.26 -1.25 2.54
N TYR A 72 4.40 -2.17 1.59
CA TYR A 72 3.72 -2.06 0.30
C TYR A 72 3.40 -3.43 -0.29
N SER A 73 2.44 -3.44 -1.20
CA SER A 73 2.05 -4.61 -1.99
C SER A 73 1.88 -4.24 -3.47
N PHE A 74 2.02 -5.24 -4.36
CA PHE A 74 1.68 -5.04 -5.76
C PHE A 74 0.19 -5.25 -5.97
N THR A 75 -0.40 -4.37 -6.77
CA THR A 75 -1.80 -4.40 -7.21
C THR A 75 -1.88 -4.53 -8.72
N PHE A 76 -3.07 -4.69 -9.25
CA PHE A 76 -3.31 -4.66 -10.68
C PHE A 76 -4.48 -3.73 -11.02
N SER A 77 -4.25 -2.83 -11.95
CA SER A 77 -5.30 -1.97 -12.50
C SER A 77 -5.88 -2.58 -13.77
N SER A 78 -7.10 -3.09 -13.70
CA SER A 78 -7.80 -3.62 -14.88
C SER A 78 -8.09 -2.54 -15.93
N PHE A 79 -8.28 -1.28 -15.50
CA PHE A 79 -8.50 -0.16 -16.42
C PHE A 79 -7.25 0.26 -17.17
N MET A 80 -6.09 0.21 -16.52
CA MET A 80 -4.81 0.56 -17.14
C MET A 80 -4.11 -0.63 -17.79
N GLY A 81 -4.51 -1.86 -17.46
CA GLY A 81 -3.82 -3.08 -17.87
C GLY A 81 -2.38 -3.16 -17.33
N LYS A 82 -2.11 -2.54 -16.19
CA LYS A 82 -0.77 -2.42 -15.59
C LYS A 82 -0.78 -2.79 -14.12
N PRO A 83 0.34 -3.30 -13.59
CA PRO A 83 0.52 -3.38 -12.15
C PRO A 83 0.56 -1.98 -11.52
N GLY A 84 0.33 -1.93 -10.23
CA GLY A 84 0.51 -0.76 -9.37
C GLY A 84 1.20 -1.17 -8.08
N ILE A 85 1.60 -0.19 -7.29
CA ILE A 85 2.04 -0.38 -5.92
C ILE A 85 1.03 0.32 -5.01
N TYR A 86 0.54 -0.41 -4.00
CA TYR A 86 -0.21 0.17 -2.90
C TYR A 86 0.69 0.21 -1.67
N VAL A 87 0.83 1.40 -1.09
CA VAL A 87 1.60 1.63 0.13
C VAL A 87 0.63 1.54 1.30
N GLU A 88 0.76 0.45 2.08
CA GLU A 88 -0.06 0.19 3.26
C GLU A 88 0.31 1.14 4.40
N ASP A 89 1.62 1.26 4.65
CA ASP A 89 2.19 2.06 5.74
C ASP A 89 3.34 2.92 5.22
N LEU A 90 3.38 4.16 5.68
CA LEU A 90 4.51 5.07 5.55
C LEU A 90 4.70 5.82 6.85
N PHE A 91 5.82 5.61 7.51
CA PHE A 91 6.12 6.28 8.77
C PHE A 91 7.58 6.77 8.82
N VAL A 92 7.75 7.93 9.42
CA VAL A 92 9.06 8.51 9.73
C VAL A 92 9.07 8.89 11.21
N GLU A 93 10.08 8.42 11.92
CA GLU A 93 10.34 8.78 13.32
C GLU A 93 10.30 10.30 13.50
N ARG A 94 9.59 10.77 14.52
CA ARG A 94 9.36 12.21 14.75
C ARG A 94 10.65 13.03 14.71
N ARG A 95 11.73 12.52 15.31
CA ARG A 95 13.04 13.19 15.37
C ARG A 95 13.75 13.30 14.01
N PHE A 96 13.31 12.54 13.01
CA PHE A 96 13.88 12.52 11.66
C PHE A 96 12.96 13.14 10.61
N ARG A 97 11.79 13.66 11.01
CA ARG A 97 10.90 14.39 10.11
C ARG A 97 11.56 15.69 9.63
N GLY A 98 11.13 16.20 8.47
CA GLY A 98 11.71 17.39 7.85
C GLY A 98 13.11 17.19 7.25
N ARG A 99 13.66 15.97 7.29
CA ARG A 99 14.99 15.62 6.78
C ARG A 99 14.96 14.82 5.46
N GLY A 100 13.83 14.84 4.75
CA GLY A 100 13.68 14.19 3.45
C GLY A 100 13.44 12.69 3.48
N VAL A 101 13.39 12.01 4.65
CA VAL A 101 13.25 10.56 4.78
C VAL A 101 11.98 10.05 4.12
N GLY A 102 10.82 10.68 4.38
CA GLY A 102 9.54 10.28 3.77
C GLY A 102 9.55 10.40 2.26
N LYS A 103 10.11 11.50 1.72
CA LYS A 103 10.28 11.69 0.28
C LYS A 103 11.18 10.61 -0.32
N ALA A 104 12.28 10.27 0.34
CA ALA A 104 13.21 9.26 -0.14
C ALA A 104 12.57 7.86 -0.18
N LEU A 105 11.75 7.49 0.83
CA LEU A 105 10.96 6.25 0.81
C LEU A 105 10.02 6.20 -0.40
N LEU A 106 9.25 7.27 -0.66
CA LEU A 106 8.35 7.32 -1.82
C LEU A 106 9.11 7.31 -3.15
N VAL A 107 10.24 8.01 -3.25
CA VAL A 107 11.11 7.98 -4.45
C VAL A 107 11.63 6.56 -4.72
N THR A 108 12.01 5.83 -3.66
CA THR A 108 12.44 4.43 -3.78
C THR A 108 11.31 3.54 -4.30
N LEU A 109 10.09 3.70 -3.76
CA LEU A 109 8.91 2.96 -4.23
C LEU A 109 8.53 3.33 -5.67
N ALA A 110 8.63 4.61 -6.04
CA ALA A 110 8.39 5.05 -7.42
C ALA A 110 9.42 4.46 -8.39
N GLY A 111 10.70 4.39 -7.98
CA GLY A 111 11.76 3.71 -8.73
C GLY A 111 11.46 2.24 -8.95
N LEU A 112 11.09 1.54 -7.89
CA LEU A 112 10.65 0.15 -7.93
C LEU A 112 9.44 -0.04 -8.85
N GLY A 113 8.44 0.84 -8.73
CA GLY A 113 7.26 0.83 -9.59
C GLY A 113 7.63 0.96 -11.07
N ARG A 114 8.55 1.87 -11.40
CA ARG A 114 9.06 2.03 -12.78
C ARG A 114 9.75 0.76 -13.28
N GLU A 115 10.59 0.12 -12.47
CA GLU A 115 11.28 -1.12 -12.82
C GLU A 115 10.32 -2.28 -13.10
N HIS A 116 9.18 -2.32 -12.40
CA HIS A 116 8.14 -3.34 -12.56
C HIS A 116 7.04 -2.93 -13.57
N GLY A 117 7.17 -1.80 -14.27
CA GLY A 117 6.19 -1.33 -15.26
C GLY A 117 4.86 -0.90 -14.64
N CYS A 118 4.86 -0.54 -13.35
CA CYS A 118 3.67 -0.06 -12.66
C CYS A 118 3.16 1.25 -13.28
N GLY A 119 1.83 1.37 -13.37
CA GLY A 119 1.17 2.57 -13.87
C GLY A 119 0.89 3.60 -12.78
N ARG A 120 0.95 3.22 -11.49
CA ARG A 120 0.60 4.09 -10.36
C ARG A 120 1.20 3.64 -9.04
N LEU A 121 1.34 4.59 -8.11
CA LEU A 121 1.48 4.41 -6.68
C LEU A 121 0.21 4.92 -6.02
N GLU A 122 -0.34 4.17 -5.05
CA GLU A 122 -1.54 4.56 -4.31
C GLU A 122 -1.32 4.33 -2.81
N TRP A 123 -1.99 5.14 -1.99
CA TRP A 123 -2.04 5.00 -0.54
C TRP A 123 -3.28 5.68 0.01
N SER A 124 -3.59 5.44 1.28
CA SER A 124 -4.62 6.18 2.00
C SER A 124 -3.99 7.02 3.11
N VAL A 125 -4.63 8.14 3.42
CA VAL A 125 -4.25 9.02 4.53
C VAL A 125 -5.50 9.37 5.32
N LEU A 126 -5.36 9.50 6.64
CA LEU A 126 -6.46 9.92 7.50
C LEU A 126 -6.81 11.39 7.20
N ASN A 127 -8.09 11.68 7.02
CA ASN A 127 -8.58 12.99 6.58
C ASN A 127 -8.16 14.17 7.48
N TRP A 128 -7.88 13.91 8.76
CA TRP A 128 -7.38 14.92 9.68
C TRP A 128 -5.87 15.22 9.53
N ASN A 129 -5.12 14.38 8.79
CA ASN A 129 -3.67 14.51 8.65
C ASN A 129 -3.30 15.47 7.51
N GLU A 130 -3.71 16.74 7.67
CA GLU A 130 -3.51 17.79 6.68
C GLU A 130 -2.02 17.94 6.29
N GLN A 131 -1.11 17.83 7.26
CA GLN A 131 0.33 17.93 7.00
C GLN A 131 0.82 16.83 6.02
N ALA A 132 0.30 15.61 6.16
CA ALA A 132 0.66 14.54 5.23
C ALA A 132 0.00 14.77 3.85
N MET A 133 -1.23 15.25 3.80
CA MET A 133 -1.90 15.57 2.54
C MET A 133 -1.16 16.65 1.77
N GLU A 134 -0.77 17.75 2.40
CA GLU A 134 0.06 18.79 1.79
C GLU A 134 1.38 18.22 1.26
N PHE A 135 2.08 17.41 2.06
CA PHE A 135 3.33 16.76 1.65
C PHE A 135 3.14 15.88 0.40
N TYR A 136 2.03 15.13 0.29
CA TYR A 136 1.76 14.30 -0.88
C TYR A 136 1.40 15.14 -2.11
N GLN A 137 0.62 16.20 -1.95
CA GLN A 137 0.28 17.13 -3.03
C GLN A 137 1.53 17.85 -3.57
N ASP A 138 2.46 18.24 -2.71
CA ASP A 138 3.75 18.82 -3.10
C ASP A 138 4.62 17.84 -3.93
N LEU A 139 4.38 16.54 -3.80
CA LEU A 139 5.01 15.52 -4.64
C LEU A 139 4.25 15.26 -5.95
N GLY A 140 3.12 15.93 -6.17
CA GLY A 140 2.27 15.79 -7.35
C GLY A 140 1.22 14.68 -7.22
N ALA A 141 0.96 14.15 -6.01
CA ALA A 141 -0.13 13.20 -5.80
C ALA A 141 -1.48 13.93 -5.83
N VAL A 142 -2.48 13.29 -6.42
CA VAL A 142 -3.83 13.81 -6.56
C VAL A 142 -4.77 13.01 -5.66
N PRO A 143 -5.57 13.65 -4.78
CA PRO A 143 -6.58 12.95 -4.01
C PRO A 143 -7.68 12.37 -4.91
N MET A 144 -8.17 11.17 -4.56
CA MET A 144 -9.19 10.44 -5.33
C MET A 144 -10.58 10.64 -4.70
N ASP A 145 -11.03 11.88 -4.60
CA ASP A 145 -12.25 12.28 -3.86
C ASP A 145 -13.55 11.71 -4.46
N GLU A 146 -13.53 11.32 -5.74
CA GLU A 146 -14.68 10.71 -6.42
C GLU A 146 -14.90 9.23 -6.07
N TRP A 147 -13.98 8.61 -5.33
CA TRP A 147 -14.04 7.19 -4.99
C TRP A 147 -14.37 6.99 -3.51
N THR A 148 -15.30 6.09 -3.26
CA THR A 148 -15.62 5.65 -1.89
C THR A 148 -15.08 4.25 -1.67
N THR A 149 -14.24 4.09 -0.65
CA THR A 149 -13.74 2.77 -0.24
C THR A 149 -14.75 2.08 0.66
N PHE A 150 -15.11 0.84 0.32
CA PHE A 150 -15.92 -0.04 1.16
C PHE A 150 -15.04 -1.11 1.78
N ARG A 151 -15.34 -1.47 3.04
CA ARG A 151 -14.63 -2.50 3.79
C ARG A 151 -15.62 -3.44 4.48
N LEU A 152 -15.40 -4.74 4.34
CA LEU A 152 -16.07 -5.77 5.13
C LEU A 152 -15.05 -6.41 6.07
N THR A 153 -15.37 -6.47 7.36
CA THR A 153 -14.53 -7.09 8.39
C THR A 153 -15.39 -7.87 9.39
N GLY A 154 -14.75 -8.75 10.16
CA GLY A 154 -15.39 -9.48 11.25
C GLY A 154 -16.65 -10.22 10.81
N ASP A 155 -17.71 -10.13 11.62
CA ASP A 155 -18.99 -10.82 11.39
C ASP A 155 -19.65 -10.49 10.05
N ALA A 156 -19.44 -9.28 9.51
CA ALA A 156 -20.02 -8.91 8.22
C ALA A 156 -19.36 -9.70 7.07
N LEU A 157 -18.04 -9.89 7.13
CA LEU A 157 -17.30 -10.72 6.19
C LEU A 157 -17.72 -12.20 6.31
N GLU A 158 -17.81 -12.72 7.53
CA GLU A 158 -18.22 -14.10 7.80
C GLU A 158 -19.67 -14.37 7.32
N ARG A 159 -20.59 -13.44 7.58
CA ARG A 159 -21.97 -13.58 7.09
C ARG A 159 -22.03 -13.62 5.56
N LEU A 160 -21.26 -12.77 4.88
CA LEU A 160 -21.21 -12.76 3.42
C LEU A 160 -20.62 -14.07 2.89
N ALA A 161 -19.53 -14.55 3.48
CA ALA A 161 -18.91 -15.82 3.11
C ALA A 161 -19.86 -17.02 3.30
N SER A 162 -20.66 -16.99 4.38
CA SER A 162 -21.62 -18.06 4.71
C SER A 162 -22.95 -17.96 3.94
N SER A 163 -23.27 -16.82 3.33
CA SER A 163 -24.51 -16.61 2.58
C SER A 163 -24.52 -17.30 1.21
N SER A 164 -23.37 -17.69 0.71
CA SER A 164 -23.23 -18.56 -0.45
C SER A 164 -23.51 -20.00 0.01
N GLY A 165 -24.78 -20.40 0.07
CA GLY A 165 -25.16 -21.80 0.32
C GLY A 165 -24.35 -22.71 -0.60
N GLU A 166 -23.54 -23.60 0.01
CA GLU A 166 -22.76 -24.68 -0.63
C GLU A 166 -22.11 -24.31 -1.99
N SER A 167 -21.40 -23.19 -2.03
CA SER A 167 -20.58 -22.89 -3.20
C SER A 167 -19.34 -23.79 -3.18
N GLN A 168 -19.46 -24.96 -3.81
CA GLN A 168 -18.37 -25.91 -4.06
C GLN A 168 -17.25 -25.34 -4.94
N LEU A 169 -17.20 -24.02 -5.13
CA LEU A 169 -16.27 -23.35 -6.05
C LEU A 169 -14.80 -23.34 -5.59
N PHE A 170 -14.52 -23.71 -4.33
CA PHE A 170 -13.14 -23.71 -3.81
C PHE A 170 -12.76 -25.01 -3.08
N ALA A 171 -13.55 -26.06 -3.16
CA ALA A 171 -13.28 -27.35 -2.50
C ALA A 171 -12.41 -28.31 -3.35
N ALA A 172 -11.74 -27.85 -4.39
CA ALA A 172 -10.77 -28.66 -5.10
C ALA A 172 -9.38 -28.09 -4.85
N ASN A 173 -8.45 -28.94 -4.41
CA ASN A 173 -7.01 -28.73 -4.37
C ASN A 173 -6.46 -28.51 -5.81
N VAL A 174 -6.80 -27.40 -6.43
CA VAL A 174 -6.27 -27.05 -7.74
C VAL A 174 -5.06 -26.14 -7.50
N SER A 175 -3.90 -26.55 -7.98
CA SER A 175 -2.70 -25.74 -7.91
C SER A 175 -2.93 -24.40 -8.63
N PRO A 176 -2.28 -23.30 -8.22
CA PRO A 176 -2.42 -21.99 -8.87
C PRO A 176 -2.17 -22.01 -10.40
N GLN A 177 -1.46 -23.00 -10.90
CA GLN A 177 -1.19 -23.16 -12.34
C GLN A 177 -2.34 -23.86 -13.10
N GLU A 178 -3.18 -24.63 -12.43
CA GLU A 178 -4.35 -25.30 -13.03
C GLU A 178 -5.59 -24.40 -13.03
N GLN A 179 -5.71 -23.47 -12.10
CA GLN A 179 -6.82 -22.48 -12.06
C GLN A 179 -6.82 -21.54 -13.28
N LEU A 180 -5.68 -21.32 -13.93
CA LEU A 180 -5.58 -20.49 -15.14
C LEU A 180 -6.02 -21.22 -16.42
N ARG A 181 -6.19 -22.56 -16.39
CA ARG A 181 -6.56 -23.35 -17.56
C ARG A 181 -8.05 -23.74 -17.64
N GLY A 182 -8.82 -23.56 -16.56
CA GLY A 182 -10.20 -24.02 -16.44
C GLY A 182 -11.27 -22.94 -16.32
N ALA A 183 -10.92 -21.66 -16.50
CA ALA A 183 -11.89 -20.58 -16.47
C ALA A 183 -12.69 -20.53 -17.77
N ASP A 184 -13.67 -21.43 -17.91
CA ASP A 184 -14.77 -21.20 -18.83
C ASP A 184 -15.50 -19.92 -18.41
N ARG A 185 -15.74 -19.06 -19.40
CA ARG A 185 -16.28 -17.72 -19.31
C ARG A 185 -17.50 -17.64 -18.39
N VAL A 186 -17.33 -17.06 -17.21
CA VAL A 186 -18.46 -16.44 -16.53
C VAL A 186 -18.74 -15.15 -17.29
N GLU A 187 -19.84 -15.10 -18.02
CA GLU A 187 -20.33 -13.85 -18.63
C GLU A 187 -20.74 -12.89 -17.51
N LEU A 188 -19.82 -12.03 -17.15
CA LEU A 188 -20.14 -10.87 -16.31
C LEU A 188 -20.90 -9.88 -17.20
N SER A 189 -22.12 -9.54 -16.80
CA SER A 189 -22.87 -8.45 -17.42
C SER A 189 -22.01 -7.19 -17.44
N PRO A 190 -21.95 -6.45 -18.55
CA PRO A 190 -21.06 -5.30 -18.67
C PRO A 190 -21.41 -4.25 -17.61
N VAL A 191 -20.46 -3.96 -16.76
CA VAL A 191 -20.51 -2.78 -15.88
C VAL A 191 -20.67 -1.56 -16.80
N LYS A 192 -21.70 -0.74 -16.55
CA LYS A 192 -21.94 0.49 -17.31
C LYS A 192 -20.64 1.29 -17.34
N LYS A 193 -20.21 1.63 -18.55
CA LYS A 193 -19.04 2.43 -18.84
C LYS A 193 -19.12 3.72 -18.01
N VAL A 194 -18.33 3.82 -16.97
CA VAL A 194 -18.10 5.10 -16.27
C VAL A 194 -17.30 5.95 -17.26
N ALA A 195 -17.80 7.13 -17.58
CA ALA A 195 -17.12 8.06 -18.47
C ALA A 195 -15.72 8.36 -17.91
N GLU A 196 -14.73 8.32 -18.78
CA GLU A 196 -13.39 8.76 -18.40
C GLU A 196 -13.47 10.21 -17.89
N PRO A 197 -12.82 10.55 -16.77
CA PRO A 197 -12.73 11.94 -16.36
C PRO A 197 -12.04 12.71 -17.47
N SER A 198 -12.73 13.72 -17.99
CA SER A 198 -12.21 14.63 -19.02
C SER A 198 -10.91 15.27 -18.52
N SER A 199 -9.82 15.02 -19.20
CA SER A 199 -8.52 15.66 -18.95
C SER A 199 -8.58 17.13 -19.40
N VAL A 200 -9.34 17.96 -18.71
CA VAL A 200 -9.26 19.41 -18.85
C VAL A 200 -8.21 19.89 -17.86
N VAL A 201 -6.98 20.00 -18.35
CA VAL A 201 -5.96 20.80 -17.68
C VAL A 201 -6.44 22.26 -17.81
N PRO A 202 -6.71 22.98 -16.72
CA PRO A 202 -7.01 24.41 -16.81
C PRO A 202 -5.77 25.15 -17.32
N GLU A 203 -5.93 25.94 -18.38
CA GLU A 203 -4.90 26.86 -18.82
C GLU A 203 -4.59 27.90 -17.72
N PRO A 204 -3.33 28.27 -17.54
CA PRO A 204 -2.97 29.32 -16.58
C PRO A 204 -3.61 30.65 -17.02
N PRO A 205 -4.09 31.49 -16.10
CA PRO A 205 -4.61 32.81 -16.44
C PRO A 205 -3.48 33.68 -17.05
N ASP A 206 -3.80 34.29 -18.19
CA ASP A 206 -2.94 35.26 -18.83
C ASP A 206 -2.59 36.42 -17.89
N ALA A 207 -1.28 36.79 -17.87
CA ALA A 207 -0.72 37.90 -17.10
C ALA A 207 -1.02 39.27 -17.75
#